data_5cd3995ffda15b583abefad06d198b9a
#
_entry.id   5cd3995ffda15b583abefad06d198b9a
#
_cell.length_a   1.000
_cell.length_b   1.000
_cell.length_c   1.000
_cell.angle_alpha   90.00
_cell.angle_beta   90.00
_cell.angle_gamma   90.00
#
_symmetry.space_group_name_H-M   'P 1'
#
loop_
_entity.id
_entity.type
_entity.pdbx_description
1 polymer ?
#
loop_
_entity_poly.entity_id
_entity_poly.type
_entity_poly.pdbx_seq_one_letter_code
_entity_poly.pdbx_strand_id
1 'polypeptide(L)'
;ISNVSLQDLTDNQRRFTTSRLYQKNMNYYADISKGLINDPALLKSITGDDALDVENKGKDQRTIKPFAKLFFGANELPPFKDTSKGFGRRPMIVPFEAIEDFNERFKMVEIKKEIPAFIYKCLKAFKKALERGYLSETPEMIKLRNEWLGSNDIVGLFIDDYCELNKNYNIKKVYLYDSYKQYCLENGYRAMSNQKFKQELKRFNVFDRYARKDGKMMRIFEGIKLKPTEKE
;
A
#
# COMPACT_ATOMS: atom_id res chain seq x y z
N ILE A 1 4.86 -14.51 20.16
CA ILE A 1 4.70 -14.39 18.70
C ILE A 1 3.28 -14.77 18.34
N SER A 2 2.71 -14.10 17.34
CA SER A 2 1.47 -14.50 16.65
C SER A 2 1.76 -14.83 15.20
N ASN A 3 0.81 -15.51 14.55
CA ASN A 3 0.88 -15.88 13.15
C ASN A 3 -0.48 -15.54 12.49
N VAL A 4 -0.62 -14.28 12.07
CA VAL A 4 -1.84 -13.75 11.43
C VAL A 4 -1.45 -13.22 10.07
N SER A 5 -2.17 -13.62 9.02
CA SER A 5 -1.88 -13.19 7.65
C SER A 5 -2.18 -11.70 7.46
N LEU A 6 -1.54 -11.09 6.47
CA LEU A 6 -1.80 -9.71 6.09
C LEU A 6 -3.27 -9.53 5.64
N GLN A 7 -3.79 -10.48 4.86
CA GLN A 7 -5.16 -10.47 4.39
C GLN A 7 -6.16 -10.54 5.54
N ASP A 8 -5.88 -11.37 6.55
CA ASP A 8 -6.74 -11.47 7.74
C ASP A 8 -6.75 -10.19 8.57
N LEU A 9 -5.63 -9.45 8.63
CA LEU A 9 -5.53 -8.16 9.30
C LEU A 9 -6.18 -7.01 8.50
N THR A 10 -6.56 -7.24 7.26
CA THR A 10 -7.20 -6.25 6.38
C THR A 10 -8.63 -6.63 5.97
N ASP A 11 -9.15 -7.72 6.55
CA ASP A 11 -10.53 -8.17 6.35
C ASP A 11 -11.41 -7.74 7.54
N ASN A 12 -12.20 -6.69 7.34
CA ASN A 12 -13.11 -6.15 8.36
C ASN A 12 -14.20 -7.15 8.83
N GLN A 13 -14.41 -8.24 8.12
CA GLN A 13 -15.35 -9.28 8.52
C GLN A 13 -14.77 -10.24 9.57
N ARG A 14 -13.45 -10.24 9.74
CA ARG A 14 -12.73 -11.15 10.66
C ARG A 14 -12.49 -10.52 12.04
N ARG A 15 -13.56 -10.21 12.76
CA ARG A 15 -13.55 -9.52 14.07
C ARG A 15 -12.59 -10.10 15.11
N PHE A 16 -12.37 -11.42 15.10
CA PHE A 16 -11.54 -12.10 16.10
C PHE A 16 -10.05 -12.11 15.78
N THR A 17 -9.67 -11.69 14.59
CA THR A 17 -8.28 -11.84 14.13
C THR A 17 -7.32 -10.92 14.88
N THR A 18 -7.73 -9.68 15.10
CA THR A 18 -6.89 -8.66 15.77
C THR A 18 -6.62 -9.02 17.24
N SER A 19 -7.55 -9.74 17.90
CA SER A 19 -7.36 -10.20 19.29
C SER A 19 -6.15 -11.13 19.46
N ARG A 20 -5.72 -11.81 18.38
CA ARG A 20 -4.53 -12.66 18.37
C ARG A 20 -3.22 -11.88 18.52
N LEU A 21 -3.24 -10.56 18.30
CA LEU A 21 -2.09 -9.66 18.52
C LEU A 21 -1.94 -9.22 19.97
N TYR A 22 -2.94 -9.51 20.83
CA TYR A 22 -2.92 -9.09 22.22
C TYR A 22 -1.74 -9.70 22.96
N GLN A 23 -0.95 -8.86 23.65
CA GLN A 23 0.25 -9.22 24.39
C GLN A 23 1.30 -9.99 23.54
N LYS A 24 1.37 -9.70 22.24
CA LYS A 24 2.40 -10.25 21.36
C LYS A 24 3.42 -9.16 21.01
N ASN A 25 4.70 -9.51 21.09
CA ASN A 25 5.79 -8.63 20.67
C ASN A 25 5.97 -8.62 19.16
N MET A 26 5.58 -9.71 18.49
CA MET A 26 5.82 -9.93 17.07
C MET A 26 4.68 -10.73 16.45
N ASN A 27 4.27 -10.33 15.28
CA ASN A 27 3.50 -11.13 14.34
C ASN A 27 4.41 -11.50 13.17
N TYR A 28 4.54 -12.78 12.90
CA TYR A 28 5.33 -13.28 11.77
C TYR A 28 4.47 -14.22 10.91
N TYR A 29 4.39 -13.94 9.62
CA TYR A 29 3.70 -14.77 8.65
C TYR A 29 4.57 -14.94 7.41
N ALA A 30 5.00 -16.16 7.15
CA ALA A 30 6.10 -16.44 6.23
C ALA A 30 5.78 -16.28 4.75
N ASP A 31 4.52 -16.46 4.35
CA ASP A 31 4.13 -16.46 2.95
C ASP A 31 2.72 -15.87 2.79
N ILE A 32 2.65 -14.57 2.56
CA ILE A 32 1.37 -13.92 2.29
C ILE A 32 0.91 -14.18 0.86
N SER A 33 -0.39 -14.39 0.70
CA SER A 33 -0.99 -14.57 -0.62
C SER A 33 -0.94 -13.27 -1.45
N LYS A 34 -1.01 -13.41 -2.78
CA LYS A 34 -1.15 -12.28 -3.72
C LYS A 34 -2.53 -11.60 -3.64
N GLY A 35 -3.35 -11.94 -2.66
CA GLY A 35 -4.69 -11.39 -2.49
C GLY A 35 -4.69 -9.90 -2.22
N LEU A 36 -5.66 -9.20 -2.80
CA LEU A 36 -5.83 -7.76 -2.67
C LEU A 36 -5.99 -7.34 -1.20
N ILE A 37 -5.24 -6.35 -0.75
CA ILE A 37 -5.47 -5.63 0.50
C ILE A 37 -6.66 -4.69 0.31
N ASN A 38 -7.84 -5.12 0.79
CA ASN A 38 -9.09 -4.40 0.55
C ASN A 38 -9.20 -3.12 1.39
N ASP A 39 -8.88 -3.20 2.68
CA ASP A 39 -8.98 -2.09 3.60
C ASP A 39 -7.78 -2.06 4.55
N PRO A 40 -6.80 -1.19 4.29
CA PRO A 40 -5.65 -1.02 5.17
C PRO A 40 -5.94 -0.16 6.41
N ALA A 41 -7.18 0.25 6.66
CA ALA A 41 -7.52 1.09 7.82
C ALA A 41 -7.10 0.41 9.13
N LEU A 42 -7.42 -0.88 9.28
CA LEU A 42 -7.03 -1.65 10.46
C LEU A 42 -5.50 -1.75 10.62
N LEU A 43 -4.77 -1.96 9.53
CA LEU A 43 -3.30 -1.92 9.53
C LEU A 43 -2.77 -0.54 9.97
N LYS A 44 -3.42 0.54 9.52
CA LYS A 44 -3.05 1.91 9.94
C LYS A 44 -3.25 2.09 11.44
N SER A 45 -4.33 1.60 11.99
CA SER A 45 -4.62 1.67 13.43
C SER A 45 -3.66 0.78 14.23
N ILE A 46 -3.43 -0.47 13.83
CA ILE A 46 -2.48 -1.38 14.49
C ILE A 46 -1.06 -0.76 14.55
N THR A 47 -0.64 -0.09 13.47
CA THR A 47 0.69 0.51 13.35
C THR A 47 0.75 1.99 13.76
N GLY A 48 -0.38 2.58 14.13
CA GLY A 48 -0.53 3.98 14.53
C GLY A 48 -0.63 4.20 16.03
N ASP A 49 -0.47 3.16 16.83
CA ASP A 49 -0.66 3.20 18.29
C ASP A 49 -2.10 3.52 18.73
N ASP A 50 -3.08 3.25 17.87
CA ASP A 50 -4.49 3.44 18.17
C ASP A 50 -5.01 2.33 19.12
N ALA A 51 -5.97 2.69 19.96
CA ALA A 51 -6.74 1.71 20.73
C ALA A 51 -7.76 1.01 19.81
N LEU A 52 -7.87 -0.30 19.91
CA LEU A 52 -8.75 -1.12 19.10
C LEU A 52 -9.64 -1.98 19.97
N ASP A 53 -10.91 -1.99 19.65
CA ASP A 53 -11.85 -2.90 20.26
C ASP A 53 -11.78 -4.26 19.57
N VAL A 54 -11.52 -5.30 20.35
CA VAL A 54 -11.36 -6.66 19.87
C VAL A 54 -12.25 -7.63 20.63
N GLU A 55 -12.70 -8.65 19.93
CA GLU A 55 -13.52 -9.72 20.49
C GLU A 55 -12.76 -11.05 20.42
N ASN A 56 -12.95 -11.89 21.42
CA ASN A 56 -12.64 -13.32 21.36
C ASN A 56 -13.95 -14.12 21.29
N LYS A 57 -13.98 -15.18 20.53
CA LYS A 57 -15.17 -16.05 20.45
C LYS A 57 -15.63 -16.47 21.85
N GLY A 58 -16.86 -16.08 22.23
CA GLY A 58 -17.45 -16.42 23.52
C GLY A 58 -16.91 -15.63 24.72
N LYS A 59 -16.26 -14.49 24.51
CA LYS A 59 -15.78 -13.60 25.58
C LYS A 59 -16.23 -12.17 25.31
N ASP A 60 -16.30 -11.37 26.38
CA ASP A 60 -16.62 -9.96 26.28
C ASP A 60 -15.60 -9.20 25.41
N GLN A 61 -16.09 -8.16 24.75
CA GLN A 61 -15.29 -7.19 24.01
C GLN A 61 -14.32 -6.49 24.97
N ARG A 62 -13.12 -6.23 24.47
CA ARG A 62 -12.11 -5.47 25.20
C ARG A 62 -11.35 -4.55 24.29
N THR A 63 -10.92 -3.41 24.85
CA THR A 63 -10.05 -2.46 24.14
C THR A 63 -8.59 -2.85 24.38
N ILE A 64 -7.80 -2.93 23.30
CA ILE A 64 -6.36 -3.22 23.35
C ILE A 64 -5.58 -2.17 22.57
N LYS A 65 -4.32 -1.97 22.93
CA LYS A 65 -3.31 -1.30 22.10
C LYS A 65 -2.32 -2.35 21.60
N PRO A 66 -2.41 -2.81 20.33
CA PRO A 66 -1.44 -3.74 19.78
C PRO A 66 -0.05 -3.08 19.71
N PHE A 67 0.97 -3.79 20.13
CA PHE A 67 2.37 -3.33 20.02
C PHE A 67 3.24 -4.31 19.22
N ALA A 68 2.63 -5.38 18.72
CA ALA A 68 3.29 -6.38 17.90
C ALA A 68 3.92 -5.75 16.65
N LYS A 69 5.20 -6.01 16.43
CA LYS A 69 5.84 -5.67 15.15
C LYS A 69 5.41 -6.68 14.10
N LEU A 70 4.96 -6.19 12.95
CA LEU A 70 4.39 -7.02 11.89
C LEU A 70 5.46 -7.35 10.86
N PHE A 71 5.71 -8.65 10.65
CA PHE A 71 6.63 -9.16 9.65
C PHE A 71 5.90 -10.12 8.72
N PHE A 72 6.03 -9.88 7.43
CA PHE A 72 5.42 -10.70 6.39
C PHE A 72 6.45 -11.08 5.35
N GLY A 73 6.55 -12.38 5.03
CA GLY A 73 7.26 -12.84 3.85
C GLY A 73 6.33 -12.83 2.64
N ALA A 74 6.87 -12.48 1.47
CA ALA A 74 6.14 -12.47 0.22
C ALA A 74 7.09 -12.74 -0.95
N ASN A 75 6.67 -13.57 -1.90
CA ASN A 75 7.35 -13.70 -3.19
C ASN A 75 6.96 -12.55 -4.12
N GLU A 76 5.75 -12.05 -4.00
CA GLU A 76 5.24 -10.88 -4.70
C GLU A 76 4.44 -9.99 -3.74
N LEU A 77 4.58 -8.69 -3.89
CA LEU A 77 3.86 -7.74 -3.07
C LEU A 77 2.38 -7.70 -3.48
N PRO A 78 1.43 -7.82 -2.54
CA PRO A 78 0.02 -7.83 -2.87
C PRO A 78 -0.46 -6.45 -3.33
N PRO A 79 -1.42 -6.37 -4.26
CA PRO A 79 -2.07 -5.10 -4.61
C PRO A 79 -2.90 -4.56 -3.45
N PHE A 80 -3.12 -3.23 -3.41
CA PHE A 80 -3.90 -2.56 -2.37
C PHE A 80 -4.76 -1.43 -2.92
N LYS A 81 -5.83 -1.07 -2.20
CA LYS A 81 -6.78 -0.03 -2.63
C LYS A 81 -6.50 1.37 -2.10
N ASP A 82 -5.66 1.51 -1.08
CA ASP A 82 -5.42 2.79 -0.41
C ASP A 82 -4.11 3.41 -0.86
N THR A 83 -4.19 4.41 -1.72
CA THR A 83 -3.05 5.20 -2.21
C THR A 83 -2.70 6.38 -1.30
N SER A 84 -3.27 6.45 -0.07
CA SER A 84 -3.01 7.56 0.85
C SER A 84 -1.56 7.57 1.35
N LYS A 85 -1.01 8.77 1.54
CA LYS A 85 0.31 8.96 2.20
C LYS A 85 0.37 8.30 3.59
N GLY A 86 -0.79 8.18 4.25
CA GLY A 86 -0.91 7.53 5.55
C GLY A 86 -0.58 6.03 5.51
N PHE A 87 -0.94 5.31 4.45
CA PHE A 87 -0.55 3.92 4.25
C PHE A 87 0.89 3.82 3.71
N GLY A 88 1.22 4.58 2.67
CA GLY A 88 2.49 4.46 1.95
C GLY A 88 3.76 4.63 2.78
N ARG A 89 3.71 5.35 3.89
CA ARG A 89 4.86 5.56 4.79
C ARG A 89 5.11 4.44 5.80
N ARG A 90 4.22 3.45 5.91
CA ARG A 90 4.30 2.40 6.94
C ARG A 90 5.06 1.15 6.50
N PRO A 91 4.91 0.65 5.28
CA PRO A 91 5.64 -0.51 4.83
C PRO A 91 7.13 -0.23 4.70
N MET A 92 7.94 -1.12 5.25
CA MET A 92 9.37 -1.19 4.99
C MET A 92 9.60 -2.49 4.20
N ILE A 93 10.01 -2.37 2.96
CA ILE A 93 10.18 -3.51 2.05
C ILE A 93 11.67 -3.84 1.97
N VAL A 94 12.02 -5.04 2.41
CA VAL A 94 13.40 -5.52 2.38
C VAL A 94 13.51 -6.58 1.29
N PRO A 95 14.22 -6.30 0.18
CA PRO A 95 14.43 -7.29 -0.87
C PRO A 95 15.40 -8.37 -0.41
N PHE A 96 15.13 -9.60 -0.82
CA PHE A 96 16.03 -10.74 -0.68
C PHE A 96 16.19 -11.40 -2.05
N GLU A 97 17.42 -11.61 -2.46
CA GLU A 97 17.72 -12.41 -3.63
C GLU A 97 17.53 -13.89 -3.35
N ALA A 98 17.01 -14.62 -4.33
CA ALA A 98 16.97 -16.07 -4.26
C ALA A 98 18.41 -16.63 -4.31
N ILE A 99 18.73 -17.53 -3.39
CA ILE A 99 20.00 -18.23 -3.41
C ILE A 99 19.73 -19.63 -3.99
N GLU A 100 20.28 -19.89 -5.16
CA GLU A 100 20.26 -21.21 -5.76
C GLU A 100 21.05 -22.20 -4.90
N ASP A 101 20.56 -23.41 -4.80
CA ASP A 101 21.20 -24.52 -4.04
C ASP A 101 21.47 -24.18 -2.58
N PHE A 102 20.60 -23.36 -1.95
CA PHE A 102 20.78 -22.88 -0.59
C PHE A 102 21.09 -24.01 0.40
N ASN A 103 20.34 -25.12 0.35
CA ASN A 103 20.49 -26.25 1.28
C ASN A 103 21.80 -27.01 1.08
N GLU A 104 22.37 -27.00 -0.12
CA GLU A 104 23.66 -27.59 -0.42
C GLU A 104 24.82 -26.71 0.01
N ARG A 105 24.68 -25.39 -0.23
CA ARG A 105 25.72 -24.39 0.07
C ARG A 105 25.78 -24.02 1.56
N PHE A 106 24.63 -24.03 2.24
CA PHE A 106 24.50 -23.54 3.61
C PHE A 106 23.82 -24.57 4.50
N LYS A 107 24.60 -25.22 5.37
CA LYS A 107 24.06 -26.14 6.33
C LYS A 107 23.44 -25.41 7.52
N MET A 108 22.17 -25.65 7.78
CA MET A 108 21.42 -24.98 8.85
C MET A 108 22.09 -25.12 10.24
N VAL A 109 22.81 -26.22 10.49
CA VAL A 109 23.56 -26.41 11.73
C VAL A 109 24.67 -25.39 11.90
N GLU A 110 25.37 -25.06 10.81
CA GLU A 110 26.43 -24.01 10.83
C GLU A 110 25.85 -22.62 11.00
N ILE A 111 24.78 -22.31 10.27
CA ILE A 111 24.07 -21.02 10.42
C ILE A 111 23.63 -20.80 11.86
N LYS A 112 23.10 -21.84 12.52
CA LYS A 112 22.68 -21.73 13.94
C LYS A 112 23.84 -21.39 14.88
N LYS A 113 25.07 -21.78 14.59
CA LYS A 113 26.25 -21.41 15.40
C LYS A 113 26.55 -19.89 15.32
N GLU A 114 26.17 -19.24 14.24
CA GLU A 114 26.41 -17.80 14.03
C GLU A 114 25.35 -16.91 14.70
N ILE A 115 24.24 -17.48 15.18
CA ILE A 115 23.15 -16.72 15.79
C ILE A 115 23.63 -15.76 16.89
N PRO A 116 24.50 -16.14 17.85
CA PRO A 116 24.95 -15.21 18.89
C PRO A 116 25.68 -13.98 18.34
N ALA A 117 26.54 -14.19 17.32
CA ALA A 117 27.26 -13.09 16.67
C ALA A 117 26.30 -12.19 15.87
N PHE A 118 25.30 -12.79 15.22
CA PHE A 118 24.25 -12.04 14.52
C PHE A 118 23.41 -11.21 15.48
N ILE A 119 23.00 -11.77 16.62
CA ILE A 119 22.25 -11.02 17.67
C ILE A 119 23.07 -9.81 18.13
N TYR A 120 24.37 -9.99 18.35
CA TYR A 120 25.23 -8.88 18.76
C TYR A 120 25.28 -7.74 17.71
N LYS A 121 25.37 -8.09 16.42
CA LYS A 121 25.27 -7.11 15.32
C LYS A 121 23.92 -6.40 15.32
N CYS A 122 22.82 -7.14 15.51
CA CYS A 122 21.48 -6.58 15.59
C CYS A 122 21.33 -5.58 16.76
N LEU A 123 21.85 -5.93 17.94
CA LEU A 123 21.81 -5.02 19.11
C LEU A 123 22.60 -3.73 18.88
N LYS A 124 23.79 -3.82 18.25
CA LYS A 124 24.55 -2.62 17.85
C LYS A 124 23.81 -1.76 16.84
N ALA A 125 23.19 -2.36 15.84
CA ALA A 125 22.40 -1.64 14.83
C ALA A 125 21.15 -1.00 15.47
N PHE A 126 20.50 -1.70 16.37
CA PHE A 126 19.34 -1.18 17.11
C PHE A 126 19.70 0.01 17.99
N LYS A 127 20.83 -0.04 18.72
CA LYS A 127 21.32 1.11 19.48
C LYS A 127 21.49 2.35 18.61
N LYS A 128 22.13 2.21 17.42
CA LYS A 128 22.28 3.31 16.47
C LYS A 128 20.94 3.83 15.94
N ALA A 129 19.96 2.94 15.73
CA ALA A 129 18.63 3.34 15.30
C ALA A 129 17.89 4.14 16.41
N LEU A 130 18.04 3.75 17.67
CA LEU A 130 17.49 4.49 18.81
C LEU A 130 18.11 5.90 18.92
N GLU A 131 19.43 6.01 18.76
CA GLU A 131 20.14 7.29 18.79
C GLU A 131 19.69 8.24 17.68
N ARG A 132 19.37 7.70 16.48
CA ARG A 132 18.84 8.46 15.35
C ARG A 132 17.33 8.78 15.46
N GLY A 133 16.57 7.97 16.21
CA GLY A 133 15.13 8.08 16.32
C GLY A 133 14.35 7.43 15.16
N TYR A 134 15.01 6.75 14.23
CA TYR A 134 14.36 6.06 13.11
C TYR A 134 15.17 4.85 12.58
N LEU A 135 14.49 3.94 11.89
CA LEU A 135 15.11 2.86 11.14
C LEU A 135 15.55 3.38 9.75
N SER A 136 16.79 3.10 9.38
CA SER A 136 17.30 3.46 8.05
C SER A 136 16.78 2.51 6.98
N GLU A 137 16.47 3.08 5.80
CA GLU A 137 16.18 2.32 4.59
C GLU A 137 17.31 2.54 3.58
N THR A 138 17.62 1.51 2.81
CA THR A 138 18.54 1.63 1.67
C THR A 138 17.85 2.30 0.48
N PRO A 139 18.59 2.89 -0.48
CA PRO A 139 18.01 3.42 -1.71
C PRO A 139 17.16 2.39 -2.46
N GLU A 140 17.57 1.13 -2.45
CA GLU A 140 16.85 0.03 -3.07
C GLU A 140 15.51 -0.26 -2.38
N MET A 141 15.47 -0.29 -1.06
CA MET A 141 14.23 -0.45 -0.29
C MET A 141 13.24 0.68 -0.59
N ILE A 142 13.72 1.92 -0.65
CA ILE A 142 12.92 3.10 -0.98
C ILE A 142 12.39 3.00 -2.42
N LYS A 143 13.24 2.62 -3.37
CA LYS A 143 12.87 2.41 -4.77
C LYS A 143 11.75 1.37 -4.89
N LEU A 144 11.95 0.19 -4.32
CA LEU A 144 10.98 -0.91 -4.37
C LEU A 144 9.64 -0.54 -3.73
N ARG A 145 9.67 0.17 -2.59
CA ARG A 145 8.44 0.70 -1.97
C ARG A 145 7.71 1.69 -2.89
N ASN A 146 8.44 2.60 -3.52
CA ASN A 146 7.84 3.59 -4.41
C ASN A 146 7.26 2.96 -5.67
N GLU A 147 7.93 1.97 -6.26
CA GLU A 147 7.42 1.18 -7.38
C GLU A 147 6.15 0.44 -6.99
N TRP A 148 6.13 -0.23 -5.84
CA TRP A 148 4.93 -0.91 -5.35
C TRP A 148 3.77 0.06 -5.06
N LEU A 149 4.05 1.23 -4.49
CA LEU A 149 3.03 2.26 -4.26
C LEU A 149 2.53 2.84 -5.59
N GLY A 150 3.43 3.08 -6.55
CA GLY A 150 3.11 3.61 -7.88
C GLY A 150 2.27 2.64 -8.70
N SER A 151 2.59 1.35 -8.70
CA SER A 151 1.84 0.33 -9.44
C SER A 151 0.37 0.18 -9.02
N ASN A 152 -0.01 0.71 -7.87
CA ASN A 152 -1.38 0.71 -7.35
C ASN A 152 -2.11 2.05 -7.53
N ASP A 153 -1.43 3.07 -8.04
CA ASP A 153 -2.03 4.39 -8.35
C ASP A 153 -2.59 4.42 -9.78
N ILE A 154 -3.69 3.69 -10.01
CA ILE A 154 -4.33 3.56 -11.33
C ILE A 154 -4.67 4.93 -11.93
N VAL A 155 -5.01 5.94 -11.11
CA VAL A 155 -5.32 7.29 -11.62
C VAL A 155 -4.04 8.00 -12.04
N GLY A 156 -2.96 7.86 -11.27
CA GLY A 156 -1.65 8.40 -11.66
C GLY A 156 -1.15 7.78 -12.96
N LEU A 157 -1.19 6.46 -13.08
CA LEU A 157 -0.82 5.75 -14.31
C LEU A 157 -1.67 6.22 -15.51
N PHE A 158 -2.99 6.32 -15.36
CA PHE A 158 -3.85 6.85 -16.41
C PHE A 158 -3.46 8.28 -16.83
N ILE A 159 -3.13 9.13 -15.86
CA ILE A 159 -2.71 10.51 -16.17
C ILE A 159 -1.38 10.51 -16.89
N ASP A 160 -0.41 9.73 -16.42
CA ASP A 160 0.92 9.67 -17.04
C ASP A 160 0.87 9.12 -18.46
N ASP A 161 0.03 8.11 -18.72
CA ASP A 161 -0.08 7.47 -20.02
C ASP A 161 -0.93 8.26 -21.01
N TYR A 162 -2.10 8.76 -20.57
CA TYR A 162 -3.17 9.25 -21.45
C TYR A 162 -3.43 10.75 -21.37
N CYS A 163 -2.83 11.48 -20.40
CA CYS A 163 -3.18 12.87 -20.17
C CYS A 163 -1.97 13.81 -20.16
N GLU A 164 -2.25 15.07 -20.39
CA GLU A 164 -1.34 16.18 -20.15
C GLU A 164 -1.94 17.12 -19.09
N LEU A 165 -1.11 17.53 -18.14
CA LEU A 165 -1.48 18.45 -17.07
C LEU A 165 -0.99 19.86 -17.37
N ASN A 166 -1.90 20.82 -17.39
CA ASN A 166 -1.59 22.24 -17.45
C ASN A 166 -2.81 23.03 -16.99
N LYS A 167 -2.60 24.08 -16.19
CA LYS A 167 -3.67 24.94 -15.64
C LYS A 167 -4.61 25.54 -16.71
N ASN A 168 -4.15 25.67 -17.94
CA ASN A 168 -4.93 26.20 -19.05
C ASN A 168 -5.75 25.15 -19.81
N TYR A 169 -5.56 23.87 -19.48
CA TYR A 169 -6.29 22.79 -20.13
C TYR A 169 -7.63 22.53 -19.46
N ASN A 170 -8.57 22.10 -20.25
CA ASN A 170 -9.86 21.64 -19.76
C ASN A 170 -10.42 20.53 -20.66
N ILE A 171 -11.23 19.67 -20.08
CA ILE A 171 -11.92 18.60 -20.79
C ILE A 171 -13.31 18.40 -20.19
N LYS A 172 -14.29 18.00 -21.03
CA LYS A 172 -15.61 17.62 -20.51
C LYS A 172 -15.46 16.44 -19.54
N LYS A 173 -16.12 16.55 -18.39
CA LYS A 173 -16.07 15.55 -17.32
C LYS A 173 -16.39 14.14 -17.81
N VAL A 174 -17.39 14.00 -18.66
CA VAL A 174 -17.82 12.70 -19.20
C VAL A 174 -16.69 12.06 -20.02
N TYR A 175 -16.05 12.83 -20.90
CA TYR A 175 -14.99 12.29 -21.77
C TYR A 175 -13.78 11.79 -20.99
N LEU A 176 -13.30 12.54 -20.00
CA LEU A 176 -12.16 12.10 -19.19
C LEU A 176 -12.50 10.85 -18.40
N TYR A 177 -13.69 10.77 -17.82
CA TYR A 177 -14.09 9.61 -17.03
C TYR A 177 -14.33 8.36 -17.91
N ASP A 178 -14.87 8.54 -19.11
CA ASP A 178 -15.05 7.43 -20.05
C ASP A 178 -13.70 6.90 -20.56
N SER A 179 -12.74 7.79 -20.85
CA SER A 179 -11.37 7.40 -21.19
C SER A 179 -10.69 6.66 -20.04
N TYR A 180 -10.88 7.10 -18.79
CA TYR A 180 -10.39 6.40 -17.62
C TYR A 180 -11.01 5.00 -17.46
N LYS A 181 -12.30 4.83 -17.72
CA LYS A 181 -12.95 3.50 -17.69
C LYS A 181 -12.38 2.58 -18.77
N GLN A 182 -12.17 3.12 -19.96
CA GLN A 182 -11.60 2.36 -21.07
C GLN A 182 -10.16 1.93 -20.73
N TYR A 183 -9.32 2.84 -20.22
CA TYR A 183 -7.98 2.52 -19.72
C TYR A 183 -8.00 1.39 -18.68
N CYS A 184 -8.91 1.48 -17.71
CA CYS A 184 -9.03 0.43 -16.71
C CYS A 184 -9.41 -0.92 -17.33
N LEU A 185 -10.33 -0.94 -18.30
CA LEU A 185 -10.75 -2.16 -18.98
C LEU A 185 -9.60 -2.80 -19.76
N GLU A 186 -8.86 -2.01 -20.53
CA GLU A 186 -7.73 -2.44 -21.35
C GLU A 186 -6.59 -3.02 -20.52
N ASN A 187 -6.36 -2.46 -19.32
CA ASN A 187 -5.30 -2.88 -18.43
C ASN A 187 -5.74 -3.85 -17.31
N GLY A 188 -6.97 -4.38 -17.39
CA GLY A 188 -7.47 -5.35 -16.40
C GLY A 188 -7.77 -4.74 -15.02
N TYR A 189 -7.87 -3.42 -14.90
CA TYR A 189 -8.20 -2.76 -13.65
C TYR A 189 -9.72 -2.59 -13.48
N ARG A 190 -10.17 -2.50 -12.24
CA ARG A 190 -11.53 -2.11 -11.94
C ARG A 190 -11.63 -0.59 -11.79
N ALA A 191 -12.37 0.07 -12.69
CA ALA A 191 -12.60 1.51 -12.60
C ALA A 191 -13.32 1.88 -11.28
N MET A 192 -12.83 2.92 -10.62
CA MET A 192 -13.51 3.48 -9.45
C MET A 192 -14.74 4.31 -9.87
N SER A 193 -15.62 4.61 -8.90
CA SER A 193 -16.77 5.47 -9.17
C SER A 193 -16.34 6.88 -9.60
N ASN A 194 -17.19 7.57 -10.38
CA ASN A 194 -16.94 8.94 -10.82
C ASN A 194 -16.68 9.92 -9.66
N GLN A 195 -17.35 9.72 -8.53
CA GLN A 195 -17.14 10.54 -7.34
C GLN A 195 -15.75 10.35 -6.74
N LYS A 196 -15.28 9.11 -6.65
CA LYS A 196 -13.95 8.78 -6.15
C LYS A 196 -12.86 9.23 -7.11
N PHE A 197 -13.05 9.00 -8.42
CA PHE A 197 -12.14 9.48 -9.46
C PHE A 197 -11.93 10.99 -9.38
N LYS A 198 -13.00 11.77 -9.25
CA LYS A 198 -12.93 13.22 -9.02
C LYS A 198 -12.13 13.60 -7.77
N GLN A 199 -12.24 12.84 -6.68
CA GLN A 199 -11.47 13.10 -5.45
C GLN A 199 -9.97 12.85 -5.68
N GLU A 200 -9.63 11.78 -6.38
CA GLU A 200 -8.25 11.42 -6.71
C GLU A 200 -7.60 12.45 -7.64
N LEU A 201 -8.32 12.99 -8.62
CA LEU A 201 -7.82 14.01 -9.53
C LEU A 201 -7.33 15.29 -8.82
N LYS A 202 -7.85 15.60 -7.63
CA LYS A 202 -7.40 16.76 -6.85
C LYS A 202 -5.92 16.70 -6.46
N ARG A 203 -5.34 15.49 -6.31
CA ARG A 203 -3.92 15.31 -6.03
C ARG A 203 -3.02 15.84 -7.14
N PHE A 204 -3.57 15.94 -8.36
CA PHE A 204 -2.90 16.41 -9.57
C PHE A 204 -3.29 17.86 -9.92
N ASN A 205 -3.90 18.59 -8.98
CA ASN A 205 -4.42 19.95 -9.19
C ASN A 205 -5.46 20.04 -10.32
N VAL A 206 -6.27 18.98 -10.49
CA VAL A 206 -7.37 18.92 -11.44
C VAL A 206 -8.69 19.08 -10.70
N PHE A 207 -9.49 20.07 -11.10
CA PHE A 207 -10.69 20.47 -10.38
C PHE A 207 -11.95 20.38 -11.24
N ASP A 208 -13.04 19.89 -10.67
CA ASP A 208 -14.40 19.88 -11.28
C ASP A 208 -14.98 21.28 -11.22
N ARG A 209 -15.31 21.83 -12.39
CA ARG A 209 -15.89 23.17 -12.54
C ARG A 209 -17.05 23.16 -13.53
N TYR A 210 -17.84 24.25 -13.50
CA TYR A 210 -18.82 24.56 -14.52
C TYR A 210 -18.24 25.58 -15.51
N ALA A 211 -18.34 25.30 -16.79
CA ALA A 211 -17.97 26.22 -17.85
C ALA A 211 -19.16 26.46 -18.79
N ARG A 212 -19.22 27.65 -19.37
CA ARG A 212 -20.21 27.99 -20.39
C ARG A 212 -19.56 27.92 -21.76
N LYS A 213 -20.07 27.09 -22.65
CA LYS A 213 -19.63 27.00 -24.03
C LYS A 213 -20.85 26.94 -24.93
N ASP A 214 -20.88 27.78 -25.98
CA ASP A 214 -22.00 27.89 -26.94
C ASP A 214 -23.38 28.10 -26.26
N GLY A 215 -23.40 28.96 -25.22
CA GLY A 215 -24.59 29.26 -24.44
C GLY A 215 -25.05 28.20 -23.44
N LYS A 216 -24.45 26.99 -23.43
CA LYS A 216 -24.82 25.88 -22.55
C LYS A 216 -23.81 25.72 -21.40
N MET A 217 -24.35 25.50 -20.21
CA MET A 217 -23.53 25.13 -19.05
C MET A 217 -23.09 23.65 -19.15
N MET A 218 -21.80 23.39 -18.98
CA MET A 218 -21.28 22.04 -18.97
C MET A 218 -20.31 21.83 -17.79
N ARG A 219 -20.22 20.61 -17.32
CA ARG A 219 -19.21 20.21 -16.33
C ARG A 219 -17.91 19.84 -17.01
N ILE A 220 -16.82 20.42 -16.54
CA ILE A 220 -15.48 20.18 -17.03
C ILE A 220 -14.54 19.82 -15.89
N PHE A 221 -13.43 19.17 -16.22
CA PHE A 221 -12.23 19.15 -15.41
C PHE A 221 -11.26 20.20 -15.96
N GLU A 222 -10.81 21.10 -15.08
CA GLU A 222 -9.79 22.12 -15.33
C GLU A 222 -8.43 21.59 -14.87
N GLY A 223 -7.38 21.88 -15.61
CA GLY A 223 -6.01 21.44 -15.30
C GLY A 223 -5.52 20.23 -16.09
N ILE A 224 -6.37 19.64 -16.98
CA ILE A 224 -6.07 18.40 -17.68
C ILE A 224 -6.69 18.37 -19.08
N LYS A 225 -6.01 17.69 -20.02
CA LYS A 225 -6.57 17.22 -21.29
C LYS A 225 -6.07 15.81 -21.61
N LEU A 226 -6.71 15.11 -22.54
CA LEU A 226 -6.18 13.88 -23.11
C LEU A 226 -5.05 14.19 -24.09
N LYS A 227 -4.04 13.33 -24.13
CA LYS A 227 -3.02 13.34 -25.19
C LYS A 227 -3.70 13.10 -26.54
N PRO A 228 -3.16 13.65 -27.64
CA PRO A 228 -3.60 13.25 -28.97
C PRO A 228 -3.43 11.73 -29.14
N THR A 229 -4.48 11.05 -29.57
CA THR A 229 -4.34 9.65 -30.00
C THR A 229 -3.50 9.66 -31.29
N GLU A 230 -2.32 9.08 -31.27
CA GLU A 230 -1.63 8.75 -32.51
C GLU A 230 -2.54 7.78 -33.27
N LYS A 231 -3.24 8.31 -34.26
CA LYS A 231 -3.91 7.46 -35.26
C LYS A 231 -2.80 6.95 -36.15
N GLU A 232 -2.58 5.63 -36.13
CA GLU A 232 -1.94 4.92 -37.22
C GLU A 232 -2.56 5.24 -38.58
#